data_c1cbf1a4e7cd11e69c6b2638f7010507
#
_entry.id   c1cbf1a4e7cd11e69c6b2638f7010507
#
_cell.length_a   1.000
_cell.length_b   1.000
_cell.length_c   1.000
_cell.angle_alpha   90.00
_cell.angle_beta   90.00
_cell.angle_gamma   90.00
#
_symmetry.space_group_name_H-M   'P 1'
#
loop_
_entity.id
_entity.type
_entity.pdbx_description
1 polymer ?
#
loop_
_entity_poly.entity_id
_entity_poly.type
_entity_poly.pdbx_seq_one_letter_code
_entity_poly.pdbx_strand_id
1 'polypeptide(L)'
;GSSLLPLVSGKTANLRDELFAEINYHAAYEPTRCVRTDRYKYIRRYDQRDRLVLPNADDTPSKQFLLDHDWRDQPRSQEMLYDLIYDPHEAANLAEHPEMADVLNDFRSRLDTWMRKTDDPLLPDGTVAAPSGSRVNDADGLSPREQPQITP
;
A
#
# COMPACT_ATOMS: atom_id res chain seq x y z
N GLY A 1 4.20 17.36 10.93
CA GLY A 1 2.74 17.45 10.71
C GLY A 1 2.25 18.88 10.57
N SER A 2 1.04 19.07 10.03
CA SER A 2 0.38 20.39 9.93
C SER A 2 -0.77 20.48 10.93
N SER A 3 -0.97 21.69 11.51
CA SER A 3 -2.12 21.92 12.39
C SER A 3 -3.44 21.87 11.61
N LEU A 4 -4.44 21.19 12.15
CA LEU A 4 -5.80 21.14 11.58
C LEU A 4 -6.63 22.38 11.96
N LEU A 5 -6.14 23.24 12.85
CA LEU A 5 -6.87 24.42 13.32
C LEU A 5 -7.34 25.38 12.21
N PRO A 6 -6.56 25.61 11.13
CA PRO A 6 -7.02 26.43 10.01
C PRO A 6 -8.26 25.88 9.29
N LEU A 7 -8.37 24.54 9.14
CA LEU A 7 -9.57 23.89 8.61
C LEU A 7 -10.75 24.06 9.54
N VAL A 8 -10.58 23.75 10.83
CA VAL A 8 -11.66 23.85 11.83
C VAL A 8 -12.17 25.28 11.97
N SER A 9 -11.29 26.28 11.84
CA SER A 9 -11.65 27.71 11.91
C SER A 9 -12.15 28.30 10.58
N GLY A 10 -12.24 27.49 9.52
CA GLY A 10 -12.68 27.95 8.19
C GLY A 10 -11.69 28.88 7.47
N LYS A 11 -10.45 29.00 7.95
CA LYS A 11 -9.41 29.85 7.34
C LYS A 11 -8.86 29.27 6.04
N THR A 12 -8.95 27.96 5.85
CA THR A 12 -8.61 27.27 4.61
C THR A 12 -9.57 26.11 4.38
N ALA A 13 -9.83 25.81 3.12
CA ALA A 13 -10.63 24.64 2.72
C ALA A 13 -9.78 23.38 2.58
N ASN A 14 -8.48 23.52 2.40
CA ASN A 14 -7.55 22.41 2.18
C ASN A 14 -6.20 22.70 2.85
N LEU A 15 -5.53 21.66 3.35
CA LEU A 15 -4.18 21.74 3.92
C LEU A 15 -3.12 21.11 3.00
N ARG A 16 -3.53 20.26 2.08
CA ARG A 16 -2.63 19.56 1.15
C ARG A 16 -3.41 19.01 -0.03
N ASP A 17 -2.78 18.96 -1.18
CA ASP A 17 -3.37 18.45 -2.40
C ASP A 17 -3.11 16.94 -2.59
N GLU A 18 -2.19 16.38 -1.81
CA GLU A 18 -1.82 14.97 -1.87
C GLU A 18 -1.45 14.41 -0.50
N LEU A 19 -1.70 13.12 -0.34
CA LEU A 19 -1.36 12.32 0.83
C LEU A 19 -0.47 11.17 0.40
N PHE A 20 0.56 10.88 1.21
CA PHE A 20 1.41 9.71 1.06
C PHE A 20 1.21 8.77 2.22
N ALA A 21 1.30 7.47 1.94
CA ALA A 21 1.24 6.42 2.94
C ALA A 21 2.26 5.32 2.60
N GLU A 22 2.76 4.69 3.65
CA GLU A 22 3.73 3.61 3.54
C GLU A 22 3.42 2.49 4.52
N ILE A 23 3.78 1.28 4.13
CA ILE A 23 3.86 0.12 5.00
C ILE A 23 5.07 -0.71 4.56
N ASN A 24 5.79 -1.30 5.52
CA ASN A 24 6.84 -2.28 5.27
C ASN A 24 6.48 -3.63 5.87
N TYR A 25 5.95 -3.61 7.09
CA TYR A 25 5.52 -4.79 7.84
C TYR A 25 4.18 -4.53 8.51
N HIS A 26 3.33 -5.54 8.48
CA HIS A 26 2.24 -5.69 9.44
C HIS A 26 2.53 -6.95 10.26
N ALA A 27 1.96 -8.11 9.97
CA ALA A 27 2.41 -9.38 10.52
C ALA A 27 3.59 -9.95 9.70
N ALA A 28 3.57 -9.75 8.39
CA ALA A 28 4.59 -10.17 7.44
C ALA A 28 5.09 -9.00 6.57
N TYR A 29 6.20 -9.18 5.88
CA TYR A 29 6.80 -8.18 4.99
C TYR A 29 5.93 -7.95 3.75
N GLU A 30 5.54 -6.71 3.52
CA GLU A 30 4.75 -6.28 2.36
C GLU A 30 5.02 -4.80 2.04
N PRO A 31 6.22 -4.46 1.53
CA PRO A 31 6.60 -3.08 1.31
C PRO A 31 5.74 -2.44 0.23
N THR A 32 4.97 -1.44 0.62
CA THR A 32 4.00 -0.76 -0.23
C THR A 32 4.06 0.73 0.00
N ARG A 33 3.92 1.51 -1.05
CA ARG A 33 3.82 2.98 -1.01
C ARG A 33 2.57 3.42 -1.75
N CYS A 34 2.00 4.52 -1.29
CA CYS A 34 0.79 5.07 -1.87
C CYS A 34 0.87 6.59 -1.97
N VAL A 35 0.33 7.14 -3.05
CA VAL A 35 0.00 8.56 -3.17
C VAL A 35 -1.46 8.70 -3.54
N ARG A 36 -2.16 9.60 -2.86
CA ARG A 36 -3.58 9.87 -3.06
C ARG A 36 -3.82 11.38 -3.19
N THR A 37 -4.63 11.75 -4.18
CA THR A 37 -5.24 13.07 -4.35
C THR A 37 -6.75 12.97 -4.10
N ASP A 38 -7.50 14.04 -4.34
CA ASP A 38 -8.97 14.02 -4.26
C ASP A 38 -9.60 13.08 -5.30
N ARG A 39 -8.94 12.91 -6.47
CA ARG A 39 -9.49 12.10 -7.56
C ARG A 39 -8.81 10.75 -7.70
N TYR A 40 -7.49 10.68 -7.69
CA TYR A 40 -6.76 9.45 -7.99
C TYR A 40 -6.01 8.92 -6.77
N LYS A 41 -5.92 7.58 -6.69
CA LYS A 41 -5.06 6.87 -5.75
C LYS A 41 -4.17 5.91 -6.51
N TYR A 42 -2.87 6.02 -6.28
CA TYR A 42 -1.87 5.14 -6.83
C TYR A 42 -1.16 4.39 -5.72
N ILE A 43 -1.04 3.08 -5.89
CA ILE A 43 -0.36 2.17 -4.95
C ILE A 43 0.71 1.41 -5.72
N ARG A 44 1.92 1.33 -5.15
CA ARG A 44 3.02 0.55 -5.69
C ARG A 44 3.58 -0.39 -4.63
N ARG A 45 3.75 -1.65 -5.01
CA ARG A 45 4.37 -2.70 -4.20
C ARG A 45 5.80 -2.93 -4.65
N TYR A 46 6.66 -3.34 -3.72
CA TYR A 46 8.10 -3.48 -3.96
C TYR A 46 8.61 -4.90 -3.64
N ASP A 47 7.76 -5.79 -3.20
CA ASP A 47 8.10 -7.16 -2.82
C ASP A 47 8.18 -8.16 -4.00
N GLN A 48 7.87 -7.72 -5.21
CA GLN A 48 7.85 -8.53 -6.44
C GLN A 48 6.95 -9.78 -6.38
N ARG A 49 6.07 -9.88 -5.38
CA ARG A 49 5.14 -10.99 -5.22
C ARG A 49 3.90 -10.79 -6.10
N ASP A 50 3.43 -11.85 -6.71
CA ASP A 50 2.17 -11.89 -7.48
C ASP A 50 0.97 -12.39 -6.66
N ARG A 51 1.19 -12.71 -5.38
CA ARG A 51 0.21 -13.26 -4.45
C ARG A 51 -0.02 -12.37 -3.24
N LEU A 52 -1.17 -12.58 -2.61
CA LEU A 52 -1.53 -11.90 -1.37
C LEU A 52 -0.63 -12.35 -0.20
N VAL A 53 -0.35 -11.42 0.70
CA VAL A 53 0.32 -11.68 1.98
C VAL A 53 -0.77 -11.89 3.04
N LEU A 54 -1.29 -13.12 3.12
CA LEU A 54 -2.45 -13.46 3.94
C LEU A 54 -2.26 -13.27 5.46
N PRO A 55 -1.05 -13.41 6.04
CA PRO A 55 -0.83 -13.07 7.44
C PRO A 55 -1.09 -11.60 7.78
N ASN A 56 -1.09 -10.70 6.78
CA ASN A 56 -1.41 -9.29 6.99
C ASN A 56 -2.92 -9.00 7.09
N ALA A 57 -3.76 -10.02 6.96
CA ALA A 57 -5.19 -9.95 7.23
C ALA A 57 -5.53 -10.77 8.48
N ASP A 58 -6.28 -10.16 9.42
CA ASP A 58 -6.70 -10.82 10.65
C ASP A 58 -7.59 -12.04 10.37
N ASP A 59 -7.47 -13.06 11.22
CA ASP A 59 -8.31 -14.27 11.16
C ASP A 59 -9.74 -13.94 11.61
N THR A 60 -10.57 -13.64 10.64
CA THR A 60 -11.98 -13.27 10.83
C THR A 60 -12.89 -14.16 9.98
N PRO A 61 -14.20 -14.21 10.27
CA PRO A 61 -15.15 -14.86 9.38
C PRO A 61 -15.13 -14.32 7.96
N SER A 62 -14.86 -13.01 7.79
CA SER A 62 -14.74 -12.39 6.46
C SER A 62 -13.52 -12.91 5.70
N LYS A 63 -12.37 -13.07 6.36
CA LYS A 63 -11.19 -13.69 5.74
C LYS A 63 -11.48 -15.12 5.32
N GLN A 64 -12.10 -15.92 6.20
CA GLN A 64 -12.47 -17.29 5.86
C GLN A 64 -13.41 -17.36 4.66
N PHE A 65 -14.44 -16.51 4.64
CA PHE A 65 -15.34 -16.41 3.49
C PHE A 65 -14.59 -16.11 2.19
N LEU A 66 -13.64 -15.17 2.19
CA LEU A 66 -12.84 -14.83 1.03
C LEU A 66 -11.94 -15.99 0.60
N LEU A 67 -11.32 -16.70 1.54
CA LEU A 67 -10.50 -17.88 1.26
C LEU A 67 -11.32 -19.03 0.64
N ASP A 68 -12.55 -19.23 1.09
CA ASP A 68 -13.49 -20.21 0.54
C ASP A 68 -13.95 -19.84 -0.90
N HIS A 69 -13.62 -18.61 -1.36
CA HIS A 69 -13.92 -18.07 -2.69
C HIS A 69 -12.64 -17.71 -3.45
N ASP A 70 -11.61 -18.54 -3.34
CA ASP A 70 -10.36 -18.47 -4.11
C ASP A 70 -9.54 -17.18 -3.93
N TRP A 71 -9.73 -16.44 -2.83
CA TRP A 71 -8.99 -15.19 -2.57
C TRP A 71 -7.48 -15.41 -2.53
N ARG A 72 -7.04 -16.56 -2.01
CA ARG A 72 -5.62 -16.92 -1.93
C ARG A 72 -4.93 -16.93 -3.29
N ASP A 73 -5.65 -17.39 -4.32
CA ASP A 73 -5.13 -17.62 -5.66
C ASP A 73 -5.37 -16.43 -6.60
N GLN A 74 -5.94 -15.35 -6.08
CA GLN A 74 -6.13 -14.13 -6.85
C GLN A 74 -4.78 -13.47 -7.15
N PRO A 75 -4.49 -13.15 -8.42
CA PRO A 75 -3.27 -12.43 -8.79
C PRO A 75 -3.29 -11.03 -8.19
N ARG A 76 -2.13 -10.52 -7.84
CA ARG A 76 -1.99 -9.19 -7.27
C ARG A 76 -1.04 -8.34 -8.11
N SER A 77 -1.56 -7.24 -8.63
CA SER A 77 -0.78 -6.29 -9.42
C SER A 77 0.31 -5.62 -8.57
N GLN A 78 1.46 -5.33 -9.19
CA GLN A 78 2.52 -4.55 -8.56
C GLN A 78 2.15 -3.07 -8.47
N GLU A 79 1.33 -2.58 -9.40
CA GLU A 79 0.86 -1.21 -9.45
C GLU A 79 -0.67 -1.19 -9.55
N MET A 80 -1.29 -0.29 -8.81
CA MET A 80 -2.73 -0.08 -8.84
C MET A 80 -3.02 1.42 -8.94
N LEU A 81 -3.91 1.79 -9.84
CA LEU A 81 -4.40 3.15 -10.03
C LEU A 81 -5.93 3.14 -10.00
N TYR A 82 -6.52 3.98 -9.17
CA TYR A 82 -7.98 4.08 -9.03
C TYR A 82 -8.46 5.51 -9.24
N ASP A 83 -9.59 5.69 -9.92
CA ASP A 83 -10.31 6.97 -10.02
C ASP A 83 -11.40 7.00 -8.94
N LEU A 84 -11.11 7.64 -7.82
CA LEU A 84 -11.97 7.64 -6.64
C LEU A 84 -13.32 8.36 -6.83
N ILE A 85 -13.47 9.17 -7.91
CA ILE A 85 -14.73 9.83 -8.23
C ILE A 85 -15.68 8.84 -8.90
N TYR A 86 -15.20 8.04 -9.83
CA TYR A 86 -16.03 7.09 -10.58
C TYR A 86 -16.01 5.69 -9.98
N ASP A 87 -14.98 5.37 -9.21
CA ASP A 87 -14.82 4.08 -8.51
C ASP A 87 -14.39 4.29 -7.04
N PRO A 88 -15.28 4.77 -6.17
CA PRO A 88 -14.98 5.00 -4.76
C PRO A 88 -14.70 3.71 -3.97
N HIS A 89 -15.00 2.54 -4.53
CA HIS A 89 -14.73 1.24 -3.92
C HIS A 89 -13.42 0.61 -4.37
N GLU A 90 -12.67 1.26 -5.27
CA GLU A 90 -11.37 0.80 -5.75
C GLU A 90 -11.43 -0.63 -6.35
N ALA A 91 -12.50 -0.91 -7.11
CA ALA A 91 -12.75 -2.23 -7.69
C ALA A 91 -12.06 -2.44 -9.04
N ALA A 92 -11.81 -1.36 -9.80
CA ALA A 92 -11.24 -1.39 -11.12
C ALA A 92 -9.82 -0.80 -11.13
N ASN A 93 -8.78 -1.65 -11.23
CA ASN A 93 -7.41 -1.18 -11.38
C ASN A 93 -7.18 -0.64 -12.80
N LEU A 94 -6.83 0.64 -12.91
CA LEU A 94 -6.60 1.35 -14.17
C LEU A 94 -5.11 1.39 -14.59
N ALA A 95 -4.20 0.79 -13.83
CA ALA A 95 -2.76 0.91 -14.07
C ALA A 95 -2.31 0.33 -15.44
N GLU A 96 -3.05 -0.63 -15.98
CA GLU A 96 -2.75 -1.24 -17.28
C GLU A 96 -3.55 -0.64 -18.44
N HIS A 97 -4.40 0.37 -18.19
CA HIS A 97 -5.20 1.02 -19.23
C HIS A 97 -4.37 2.04 -20.02
N PRO A 98 -4.21 1.89 -21.34
CA PRO A 98 -3.37 2.79 -22.15
C PRO A 98 -3.76 4.26 -22.04
N GLU A 99 -5.05 4.56 -21.94
CA GLU A 99 -5.58 5.91 -21.78
C GLU A 99 -5.23 6.56 -20.44
N MET A 100 -4.80 5.77 -19.45
CA MET A 100 -4.37 6.25 -18.14
C MET A 100 -2.85 6.39 -18.00
N ALA A 101 -2.10 6.13 -19.06
CA ALA A 101 -0.63 6.12 -19.02
C ALA A 101 -0.03 7.44 -18.53
N ASP A 102 -0.56 8.58 -18.94
CA ASP A 102 -0.06 9.89 -18.51
C ASP A 102 -0.34 10.14 -17.03
N VAL A 103 -1.53 9.78 -16.55
CA VAL A 103 -1.90 9.86 -15.13
C VAL A 103 -1.00 8.94 -14.29
N LEU A 104 -0.83 7.71 -14.73
CA LEU A 104 0.03 6.74 -14.05
C LEU A 104 1.48 7.23 -13.94
N ASN A 105 2.04 7.78 -15.02
CA ASN A 105 3.40 8.31 -15.03
C ASN A 105 3.56 9.55 -14.12
N ASP A 106 2.56 10.43 -14.07
CA ASP A 106 2.54 11.55 -13.12
C ASP A 106 2.57 11.05 -11.67
N PHE A 107 1.74 10.07 -11.33
CA PHE A 107 1.68 9.50 -9.98
C PHE A 107 2.93 8.71 -9.59
N ARG A 108 3.55 8.00 -10.52
CA ARG A 108 4.88 7.39 -10.32
C ARG A 108 5.92 8.45 -9.97
N SER A 109 5.94 9.54 -10.71
CA SER A 109 6.88 10.65 -10.50
C SER A 109 6.67 11.35 -9.15
N ARG A 110 5.42 11.57 -8.73
CA ARG A 110 5.09 12.13 -7.41
C ARG A 110 5.57 11.21 -6.29
N LEU A 111 5.29 9.91 -6.40
CA LEU A 111 5.70 8.92 -5.40
C LEU A 111 7.23 8.84 -5.30
N ASP A 112 7.92 8.74 -6.43
CA ASP A 112 9.39 8.69 -6.48
C ASP A 112 10.02 9.98 -5.91
N THR A 113 9.42 11.13 -6.16
CA THR A 113 9.88 12.42 -5.62
C THR A 113 9.71 12.47 -4.10
N TRP A 114 8.57 12.00 -3.60
CA TRP A 114 8.33 11.93 -2.16
C TRP A 114 9.29 10.96 -1.47
N MET A 115 9.50 9.77 -2.01
CA MET A 115 10.43 8.78 -1.48
C MET A 115 11.86 9.34 -1.38
N ARG A 116 12.34 10.05 -2.43
CA ARG A 116 13.66 10.71 -2.38
C ARG A 116 13.71 11.83 -1.34
N LYS A 117 12.65 12.63 -1.24
CA LYS A 117 12.58 13.74 -0.28
C LYS A 117 12.57 13.29 1.17
N THR A 118 12.08 12.08 1.43
CA THR A 118 11.96 11.50 2.77
C THR A 118 13.07 10.50 3.09
N ASP A 119 14.05 10.32 2.19
CA ASP A 119 15.11 9.31 2.30
C ASP A 119 14.51 7.92 2.59
N ASP A 120 13.50 7.54 1.79
CA ASP A 120 12.75 6.30 1.98
C ASP A 120 13.71 5.10 1.96
N PRO A 121 13.66 4.21 2.97
CA PRO A 121 14.58 3.10 3.12
C PRO A 121 14.50 2.04 2.00
N LEU A 122 13.46 2.07 1.16
CA LEU A 122 13.38 1.19 -0.02
C LEU A 122 14.28 1.64 -1.17
N LEU A 123 14.70 2.92 -1.22
CA LEU A 123 15.43 3.46 -2.38
C LEU A 123 16.79 2.83 -2.64
N PRO A 124 17.62 2.47 -1.63
CA PRO A 124 18.97 1.94 -1.88
C PRO A 124 18.97 0.58 -2.60
N ASP A 125 18.10 -0.34 -2.17
CA ASP A 125 18.14 -1.74 -2.63
C ASP A 125 16.75 -2.40 -2.78
N GLY A 126 15.68 -1.64 -2.58
CA GLY A 126 14.31 -2.15 -2.68
C GLY A 126 13.86 -3.00 -1.50
N THR A 127 14.62 -3.03 -0.40
CA THR A 127 14.32 -3.83 0.78
C THR A 127 14.38 -3.00 2.06
N VAL A 128 13.56 -3.37 3.05
CA VAL A 128 13.60 -2.81 4.39
C VAL A 128 13.71 -3.94 5.39
N ALA A 129 14.83 -4.03 6.09
CA ALA A 129 15.01 -5.02 7.14
C ALA A 129 14.12 -4.69 8.35
N ALA A 130 13.51 -5.70 8.94
CA ALA A 130 12.85 -5.53 10.23
C ALA A 130 13.92 -5.29 11.32
N PRO A 131 13.62 -4.50 12.36
CA PRO A 131 14.54 -4.35 13.49
C PRO A 131 14.91 -5.70 14.11
N SER A 132 16.16 -5.81 14.59
CA SER A 132 16.62 -7.02 15.29
C SER A 132 15.70 -7.38 16.45
N GLY A 133 15.41 -8.68 16.60
CA GLY A 133 14.49 -9.20 17.61
C GLY A 133 12.99 -9.03 17.30
N SER A 134 12.64 -8.50 16.13
CA SER A 134 11.25 -8.40 15.68
C SER A 134 10.67 -9.78 15.38
N ARG A 135 9.35 -9.92 15.59
CA ARG A 135 8.59 -11.12 15.23
C ARG A 135 7.93 -10.88 13.89
N VAL A 136 8.30 -11.66 12.89
CA VAL A 136 7.80 -11.52 11.51
C VAL A 136 7.24 -12.85 11.03
N ASN A 137 6.01 -12.87 10.55
CA ASN A 137 5.42 -14.05 9.93
C ASN A 137 5.99 -14.29 8.53
N ASP A 138 5.97 -15.54 8.11
CA ASP A 138 6.25 -15.89 6.72
C ASP A 138 5.18 -15.26 5.81
N ALA A 139 5.62 -14.57 4.75
CA ALA A 139 4.71 -13.94 3.79
C ALA A 139 3.86 -14.97 2.99
N ASP A 140 4.29 -16.24 2.93
CA ASP A 140 3.56 -17.35 2.33
C ASP A 140 2.61 -18.05 3.31
N GLY A 141 2.62 -17.68 4.57
CA GLY A 141 1.71 -18.19 5.60
C GLY A 141 0.24 -17.80 5.35
N LEU A 142 -0.64 -18.41 6.13
CA LEU A 142 -2.08 -18.14 6.06
C LEU A 142 -2.57 -17.20 7.15
N SER A 143 -1.94 -17.24 8.33
CA SER A 143 -2.47 -16.62 9.53
C SER A 143 -1.40 -15.80 10.27
N PRO A 144 -1.75 -14.63 10.85
CA PRO A 144 -0.86 -13.90 11.76
C PRO A 144 -0.58 -14.67 13.06
N ARG A 145 -1.33 -15.75 13.33
CA ARG A 145 -1.14 -16.60 14.52
C ARG A 145 -0.16 -17.74 14.31
N GLU A 146 0.32 -17.94 13.08
CA GLU A 146 1.39 -18.89 12.82
C GLU A 146 2.67 -18.49 13.55
N GLN A 147 3.56 -19.47 13.78
CA GLN A 147 4.80 -19.22 14.49
C GLN A 147 5.67 -18.22 13.71
N PRO A 148 5.95 -17.03 14.26
CA PRO A 148 6.77 -16.04 13.57
C PRO A 148 8.25 -16.42 13.65
N GLN A 149 9.02 -15.95 12.68
CA GLN A 149 10.47 -15.93 12.72
C GLN A 149 10.92 -14.73 13.59
N ILE A 150 12.05 -14.90 14.27
CA ILE A 150 12.70 -13.79 14.99
C ILE A 150 13.81 -13.27 14.09
N THR A 151 13.80 -11.98 13.81
CA THR A 151 14.84 -11.35 13.01
C THR A 151 16.16 -11.32 13.76
N PRO A 152 17.29 -11.58 13.10
CA PRO A 152 18.63 -11.60 13.70
C PRO A 152 19.04 -10.25 14.30
#